data_f13751c34421e3e522eed4483df13b84
#
_entry.id   f13751c34421e3e522eed4483df13b84
#
_cell.length_a   1.000
_cell.length_b   1.000
_cell.length_c   1.000
_cell.angle_alpha   90.00
_cell.angle_beta   90.00
_cell.angle_gamma   90.00
#
_symmetry.space_group_name_H-M   'P 1'
#
loop_
_entity.id
_entity.type
_entity.pdbx_description
1 polymer ?
#
loop_
_entity_poly.entity_id
_entity_poly.type
_entity_poly.pdbx_seq_one_letter_code
_entity_poly.pdbx_strand_id
1 'polypeptide(L)'
;MGIVGNLRTMQLEELLQWLSQSKKSGTLEIVNGKVEKKIFFKEGRILSSASNKPEEHLGNFLVSHGLISEEQLNRAIKHQQESRTLLGMILVHEGVLAEEDLGRMLRLKAEESIYDVFAWDEGDFTFVDDALPDSAMVPMQVDVTGIVMEGVQRVDEWRRVRRVIPHEQIVPVAVIDLSNVPGLNAGEQRMLSLIDDERTIEEIRLQAHATEYQTCKLLFDQHQLGNIKLVKLRGRAPAPAAPAAAPAGAPTAGALMAAGRGFLARGELDSALRHLRAARDLEPESPEAQEALADAEKRVREEMERAGVSLGSIPQVTATMEQMTSSQLSPQEGFMLTRINGTYDIQSILKITPMPQLDAMMLFWKLASGGYIRLAPPRKAPAKAGAQGRR
;
A
#
# COMPACT_ATOMS: atom_id res chain seq x y z
N MET A 1 29.51 -32.47 2.02
CA MET A 1 28.39 -32.97 2.86
C MET A 1 27.44 -31.81 3.15
N GLY A 2 26.15 -32.02 3.03
CA GLY A 2 25.17 -30.95 3.32
C GLY A 2 24.59 -31.09 4.72
N ILE A 3 24.24 -30.00 5.36
CA ILE A 3 23.49 -29.99 6.61
C ILE A 3 22.06 -29.59 6.25
N VAL A 4 21.09 -30.36 6.74
CA VAL A 4 19.65 -30.11 6.49
C VAL A 4 18.94 -29.99 7.83
N GLY A 5 18.01 -29.06 7.94
CA GLY A 5 17.24 -28.85 9.15
C GLY A 5 16.05 -27.94 8.91
N ASN A 6 15.42 -27.49 10.00
CA ASN A 6 14.30 -26.57 9.97
C ASN A 6 14.52 -25.45 10.98
N LEU A 7 14.11 -24.22 10.66
CA LEU A 7 14.29 -23.03 11.50
C LEU A 7 13.55 -23.13 12.85
N ARG A 8 12.57 -24.04 13.00
CA ARG A 8 11.95 -24.34 14.29
C ARG A 8 12.88 -25.08 15.26
N THR A 9 13.83 -25.85 14.72
CA THR A 9 14.76 -26.67 15.52
C THR A 9 16.09 -25.99 15.74
N MET A 10 16.50 -25.13 14.82
CA MET A 10 17.71 -24.31 14.88
C MET A 10 17.38 -22.94 14.28
N GLN A 11 17.30 -21.92 15.13
CA GLN A 11 16.97 -20.58 14.69
C GLN A 11 18.03 -20.01 13.75
N LEU A 12 17.63 -19.04 12.91
CA LEU A 12 18.54 -18.48 11.89
C LEU A 12 19.83 -17.90 12.52
N GLU A 13 19.69 -17.18 13.64
CA GLU A 13 20.82 -16.61 14.37
C GLU A 13 21.84 -17.66 14.83
N GLU A 14 21.37 -18.79 15.33
CA GLU A 14 22.24 -19.91 15.75
C GLU A 14 22.93 -20.53 14.54
N LEU A 15 22.20 -20.74 13.45
CA LEU A 15 22.70 -21.30 12.20
C LEU A 15 23.78 -20.40 11.58
N LEU A 16 23.53 -19.08 11.48
CA LEU A 16 24.50 -18.12 10.96
C LEU A 16 25.76 -18.03 11.80
N GLN A 17 25.61 -18.00 13.14
CA GLN A 17 26.75 -17.97 14.06
C GLN A 17 27.58 -19.26 13.95
N TRP A 18 26.92 -20.43 13.87
CA TRP A 18 27.62 -21.71 13.70
C TRP A 18 28.42 -21.77 12.39
N LEU A 19 27.81 -21.32 11.26
CA LEU A 19 28.49 -21.25 9.95
C LEU A 19 29.70 -20.31 10.00
N SER A 20 29.55 -19.19 10.70
CA SER A 20 30.64 -18.22 10.87
C SER A 20 31.79 -18.76 11.72
N GLN A 21 31.49 -19.30 12.91
CA GLN A 21 32.50 -19.82 13.83
C GLN A 21 33.23 -21.03 13.23
N SER A 22 32.53 -21.87 12.48
CA SER A 22 33.08 -23.03 11.77
C SER A 22 33.79 -22.65 10.47
N LYS A 23 33.90 -21.36 10.14
CA LYS A 23 34.53 -20.83 8.90
C LYS A 23 34.04 -21.52 7.64
N LYS A 24 32.75 -21.84 7.58
CA LYS A 24 32.16 -22.55 6.46
C LYS A 24 32.19 -21.73 5.18
N SER A 25 32.40 -22.43 4.04
CA SER A 25 32.22 -21.90 2.68
C SER A 25 31.19 -22.73 1.96
N GLY A 26 30.26 -22.09 1.25
CA GLY A 26 29.17 -22.78 0.57
C GLY A 26 27.90 -21.94 0.51
N THR A 27 26.76 -22.58 0.17
CA THR A 27 25.45 -21.98 0.04
C THR A 27 24.49 -22.50 1.11
N LEU A 28 23.93 -21.57 1.87
CA LEU A 28 22.77 -21.82 2.72
C LEU A 28 21.51 -21.48 1.94
N GLU A 29 20.71 -22.47 1.65
CA GLU A 29 19.38 -22.34 1.02
C GLU A 29 18.31 -22.50 2.09
N ILE A 30 17.33 -21.57 2.11
CA ILE A 30 16.22 -21.57 3.07
C ILE A 30 14.92 -21.44 2.28
N VAL A 31 13.99 -22.36 2.51
CA VAL A 31 12.71 -22.43 1.81
C VAL A 31 11.55 -22.31 2.79
N ASN A 32 10.64 -21.36 2.55
CA ASN A 32 9.40 -21.24 3.27
C ASN A 32 8.25 -21.11 2.26
N GLY A 33 7.47 -22.17 2.11
CA GLY A 33 6.41 -22.28 1.11
C GLY A 33 6.93 -22.12 -0.32
N LYS A 34 6.63 -21.00 -0.97
CA LYS A 34 7.11 -20.69 -2.34
C LYS A 34 8.34 -19.77 -2.37
N VAL A 35 8.73 -19.25 -1.21
CA VAL A 35 9.86 -18.34 -1.12
C VAL A 35 11.13 -19.13 -0.87
N GLU A 36 12.11 -18.88 -1.73
CA GLU A 36 13.45 -19.48 -1.65
C GLU A 36 14.48 -18.36 -1.49
N LYS A 37 15.34 -18.49 -0.49
CA LYS A 37 16.45 -17.57 -0.25
C LYS A 37 17.74 -18.32 -0.14
N LYS A 38 18.81 -17.76 -0.73
CA LYS A 38 20.16 -18.30 -0.70
C LYS A 38 21.10 -17.29 -0.09
N ILE A 39 21.93 -17.75 0.85
CA ILE A 39 22.99 -16.95 1.48
C ILE A 39 24.32 -17.63 1.17
N PHE A 40 25.22 -16.90 0.57
CA PHE A 40 26.51 -17.42 0.13
C PHE A 40 27.59 -17.08 1.15
N PHE A 41 28.32 -18.11 1.59
CA PHE A 41 29.37 -17.98 2.60
C PHE A 41 30.75 -18.27 2.02
N LYS A 42 31.74 -17.52 2.46
CA LYS A 42 33.17 -17.81 2.24
C LYS A 42 33.93 -17.57 3.54
N GLU A 43 34.61 -18.62 4.02
CA GLU A 43 35.39 -18.56 5.26
C GLU A 43 34.61 -18.02 6.47
N GLY A 44 33.32 -18.35 6.57
CA GLY A 44 32.42 -17.94 7.63
C GLY A 44 31.88 -16.50 7.50
N ARG A 45 32.16 -15.80 6.40
CA ARG A 45 31.62 -14.47 6.10
C ARG A 45 30.56 -14.57 5.01
N ILE A 46 29.55 -13.70 5.08
CA ILE A 46 28.52 -13.61 4.05
C ILE A 46 29.07 -12.82 2.86
N LEU A 47 29.04 -13.42 1.68
CA LEU A 47 29.44 -12.82 0.42
C LEU A 47 28.28 -12.08 -0.25
N SER A 48 27.09 -12.66 -0.25
CA SER A 48 25.92 -12.15 -0.93
C SER A 48 24.69 -12.96 -0.55
N SER A 49 23.52 -12.54 -1.02
CA SER A 49 22.28 -13.31 -0.98
C SER A 49 21.54 -13.25 -2.31
N ALA A 50 20.69 -14.24 -2.53
CA ALA A 50 19.73 -14.29 -3.64
C ALA A 50 18.35 -14.68 -3.12
N SER A 51 17.32 -14.24 -3.83
CA SER A 51 15.93 -14.54 -3.52
C SER A 51 15.13 -14.69 -4.82
N ASN A 52 14.07 -15.50 -4.77
CA ASN A 52 13.12 -15.61 -5.85
C ASN A 52 11.97 -14.61 -5.76
N LYS A 53 11.95 -13.73 -4.74
CA LYS A 53 10.97 -12.64 -4.62
C LYS A 53 11.28 -11.51 -5.62
N PRO A 54 10.34 -11.12 -6.50
CA PRO A 54 10.58 -10.07 -7.50
C PRO A 54 10.99 -8.72 -6.90
N GLU A 55 10.41 -8.32 -5.77
CA GLU A 55 10.72 -7.06 -5.06
C GLU A 55 12.16 -7.01 -4.54
N GLU A 56 12.78 -8.16 -4.31
CA GLU A 56 14.17 -8.27 -3.87
C GLU A 56 15.16 -8.34 -5.05
N HIS A 57 14.70 -8.36 -6.30
CA HIS A 57 15.58 -8.28 -7.45
C HIS A 57 16.24 -6.91 -7.54
N LEU A 58 17.50 -6.86 -7.96
CA LEU A 58 18.32 -5.63 -7.97
C LEU A 58 17.61 -4.44 -8.63
N GLY A 59 16.94 -4.66 -9.77
CA GLY A 59 16.26 -3.60 -10.49
C GLY A 59 15.15 -2.94 -9.68
N ASN A 60 14.24 -3.75 -9.12
CA ASN A 60 13.14 -3.28 -8.27
C ASN A 60 13.67 -2.62 -7.00
N PHE A 61 14.72 -3.18 -6.41
CA PHE A 61 15.37 -2.62 -5.23
C PHE A 61 15.97 -1.23 -5.49
N LEU A 62 16.60 -1.01 -6.65
CA LEU A 62 17.12 0.30 -7.05
C LEU A 62 16.00 1.33 -7.29
N VAL A 63 14.88 0.90 -7.89
CA VAL A 63 13.70 1.75 -8.11
C VAL A 63 13.06 2.13 -6.77
N SER A 64 12.90 1.19 -5.84
CA SER A 64 12.30 1.46 -4.51
C SER A 64 13.12 2.44 -3.68
N HIS A 65 14.44 2.47 -3.88
CA HIS A 65 15.34 3.44 -3.22
C HIS A 65 15.46 4.77 -4.00
N GLY A 66 14.75 4.92 -5.13
CA GLY A 66 14.75 6.15 -5.92
C GLY A 66 16.06 6.44 -6.66
N LEU A 67 16.93 5.43 -6.83
CA LEU A 67 18.22 5.57 -7.52
C LEU A 67 18.09 5.51 -9.04
N ILE A 68 17.11 4.78 -9.54
CA ILE A 68 16.76 4.70 -10.96
C ILE A 68 15.25 4.82 -11.15
N SER A 69 14.83 5.27 -12.33
CA SER A 69 13.41 5.26 -12.70
C SER A 69 13.00 3.90 -13.30
N GLU A 70 11.68 3.63 -13.36
CA GLU A 70 11.15 2.44 -14.04
C GLU A 70 11.52 2.41 -15.54
N GLU A 71 11.57 3.58 -16.18
CA GLU A 71 11.98 3.69 -17.59
C GLU A 71 13.44 3.29 -17.78
N GLN A 72 14.32 3.73 -16.87
CA GLN A 72 15.74 3.34 -16.87
C GLN A 72 15.89 1.84 -16.62
N LEU A 73 15.14 1.29 -15.68
CA LEU A 73 15.13 -0.16 -15.40
C LEU A 73 14.69 -0.94 -16.64
N ASN A 74 13.58 -0.55 -17.27
CA ASN A 74 13.05 -1.24 -18.46
C ASN A 74 14.02 -1.20 -19.65
N ARG A 75 14.76 -0.09 -19.84
CA ARG A 75 15.82 0.01 -20.85
C ARG A 75 16.98 -0.93 -20.56
N ALA A 76 17.45 -0.92 -19.32
CA ALA A 76 18.56 -1.77 -18.89
C ALA A 76 18.20 -3.27 -18.97
N ILE A 77 16.96 -3.67 -18.67
CA ILE A 77 16.49 -5.06 -18.84
C ILE A 77 16.51 -5.49 -20.32
N LYS A 78 16.06 -4.62 -21.23
CA LYS A 78 16.14 -4.91 -22.69
C LYS A 78 17.58 -5.12 -23.11
N HIS A 79 18.48 -4.22 -22.72
CA HIS A 79 19.91 -4.34 -23.00
C HIS A 79 20.51 -5.63 -22.39
N GLN A 80 20.09 -6.02 -21.18
CA GLN A 80 20.52 -7.27 -20.56
C GLN A 80 20.11 -8.51 -21.36
N GLN A 81 18.89 -8.53 -21.89
CA GLN A 81 18.41 -9.64 -22.73
C GLN A 81 19.23 -9.81 -24.02
N GLU A 82 19.71 -8.71 -24.60
CA GLU A 82 20.51 -8.70 -25.82
C GLU A 82 21.98 -9.03 -25.57
N SER A 83 22.58 -8.45 -24.51
CA SER A 83 24.02 -8.53 -24.25
C SER A 83 24.43 -9.63 -23.28
N ARG A 84 23.49 -10.23 -22.54
CA ARG A 84 23.74 -11.15 -21.42
C ARG A 84 24.65 -10.59 -20.31
N THR A 85 24.79 -9.28 -20.26
CA THR A 85 25.58 -8.58 -19.24
C THR A 85 24.76 -8.41 -17.97
N LEU A 86 25.40 -8.38 -16.79
CA LEU A 86 24.70 -8.16 -15.52
C LEU A 86 24.04 -6.77 -15.46
N LEU A 87 22.82 -6.70 -14.99
CA LEU A 87 22.02 -5.47 -14.91
C LEU A 87 22.77 -4.31 -14.25
N GLY A 88 23.44 -4.58 -13.12
CA GLY A 88 24.23 -3.55 -12.42
C GLY A 88 25.35 -2.99 -13.26
N MET A 89 26.05 -3.83 -14.04
CA MET A 89 27.14 -3.38 -14.94
C MET A 89 26.59 -2.55 -16.10
N ILE A 90 25.43 -2.87 -16.61
CA ILE A 90 24.76 -2.07 -17.67
C ILE A 90 24.46 -0.67 -17.13
N LEU A 91 23.85 -0.57 -15.96
CA LEU A 91 23.48 0.71 -15.33
C LEU A 91 24.70 1.59 -15.07
N VAL A 92 25.82 0.99 -14.65
CA VAL A 92 27.09 1.73 -14.46
C VAL A 92 27.67 2.17 -15.80
N HIS A 93 27.73 1.28 -16.79
CA HIS A 93 28.27 1.60 -18.14
C HIS A 93 27.44 2.71 -18.83
N GLU A 94 26.14 2.73 -18.65
CA GLU A 94 25.24 3.76 -19.18
C GLU A 94 25.28 5.07 -18.37
N GLY A 95 26.09 5.14 -17.28
CA GLY A 95 26.21 6.33 -16.44
C GLY A 95 24.96 6.65 -15.63
N VAL A 96 24.03 5.68 -15.50
CA VAL A 96 22.79 5.82 -14.73
C VAL A 96 23.06 5.68 -13.24
N LEU A 97 24.04 4.86 -12.86
CA LEU A 97 24.40 4.56 -11.47
C LEU A 97 25.93 4.61 -11.31
N ALA A 98 26.42 5.18 -10.22
CA ALA A 98 27.84 5.11 -9.89
C ALA A 98 28.22 3.71 -9.38
N GLU A 99 29.46 3.26 -9.64
CA GLU A 99 29.94 1.94 -9.21
C GLU A 99 29.92 1.80 -7.67
N GLU A 100 30.24 2.86 -6.95
CA GLU A 100 30.18 2.91 -5.49
C GLU A 100 28.75 2.74 -4.97
N ASP A 101 27.78 3.38 -5.63
CA ASP A 101 26.36 3.27 -5.29
C ASP A 101 25.83 1.85 -5.58
N LEU A 102 26.26 1.25 -6.70
CA LEU A 102 25.95 -0.14 -7.00
C LEU A 102 26.46 -1.09 -5.91
N GLY A 103 27.73 -0.93 -5.49
CA GLY A 103 28.33 -1.74 -4.44
C GLY A 103 27.57 -1.60 -3.10
N ARG A 104 27.23 -0.36 -2.72
CA ARG A 104 26.46 -0.07 -1.52
C ARG A 104 25.05 -0.69 -1.58
N MET A 105 24.37 -0.60 -2.73
CA MET A 105 23.03 -1.15 -2.89
C MET A 105 23.00 -2.67 -2.95
N LEU A 106 23.98 -3.30 -3.55
CA LEU A 106 24.12 -4.75 -3.54
C LEU A 106 24.30 -5.28 -2.11
N ARG A 107 25.10 -4.57 -1.30
CA ARG A 107 25.28 -4.91 0.12
C ARG A 107 23.97 -4.76 0.89
N LEU A 108 23.32 -3.59 0.78
CA LEU A 108 22.04 -3.32 1.45
C LEU A 108 20.97 -4.34 1.05
N LYS A 109 20.86 -4.64 -0.25
CA LYS A 109 19.95 -5.65 -0.76
C LYS A 109 20.20 -7.03 -0.14
N ALA A 110 21.48 -7.43 0.01
CA ALA A 110 21.80 -8.71 0.60
C ALA A 110 21.45 -8.77 2.09
N GLU A 111 21.75 -7.69 2.83
CA GLU A 111 21.39 -7.54 4.24
C GLU A 111 19.86 -7.58 4.43
N GLU A 112 19.09 -6.80 3.65
CA GLU A 112 17.62 -6.79 3.69
C GLU A 112 17.00 -8.16 3.41
N SER A 113 17.53 -8.87 2.40
CA SER A 113 17.06 -10.21 2.07
C SER A 113 17.29 -11.21 3.21
N ILE A 114 18.39 -11.06 3.97
CA ILE A 114 18.68 -11.90 5.13
C ILE A 114 17.78 -11.51 6.31
N TYR A 115 17.58 -10.21 6.55
CA TYR A 115 16.74 -9.74 7.65
C TYR A 115 15.27 -10.21 7.51
N ASP A 116 14.75 -10.34 6.28
CA ASP A 116 13.42 -10.90 6.06
C ASP A 116 13.28 -12.34 6.60
N VAL A 117 14.36 -13.13 6.56
CA VAL A 117 14.34 -14.52 7.08
C VAL A 117 14.26 -14.56 8.61
N PHE A 118 14.77 -13.55 9.33
CA PHE A 118 14.64 -13.49 10.80
C PHE A 118 13.19 -13.40 11.27
N ALA A 119 12.29 -12.93 10.41
CA ALA A 119 10.86 -12.87 10.71
C ALA A 119 10.12 -14.19 10.41
N TRP A 120 10.81 -15.23 9.95
CA TRP A 120 10.21 -16.52 9.63
C TRP A 120 10.18 -17.43 10.87
N ASP A 121 8.97 -17.85 11.28
CA ASP A 121 8.80 -18.79 12.39
C ASP A 121 9.15 -20.25 11.99
N GLU A 122 9.21 -20.55 10.67
CA GLU A 122 9.52 -21.84 10.10
C GLU A 122 10.17 -21.71 8.73
N GLY A 123 10.87 -22.74 8.30
CA GLY A 123 11.51 -22.85 6.98
C GLY A 123 12.51 -23.98 6.98
N ASP A 124 12.52 -24.74 5.89
CA ASP A 124 13.50 -25.80 5.73
C ASP A 124 14.80 -25.21 5.21
N PHE A 125 15.93 -25.55 5.82
CA PHE A 125 17.23 -25.10 5.35
C PHE A 125 18.12 -26.26 4.92
N THR A 126 18.95 -25.98 3.91
CA THR A 126 20.01 -26.88 3.43
C THR A 126 21.28 -26.06 3.25
N PHE A 127 22.37 -26.49 3.90
CA PHE A 127 23.69 -25.93 3.63
C PHE A 127 24.50 -26.90 2.79
N VAL A 128 25.01 -26.43 1.65
CA VAL A 128 25.85 -27.22 0.74
C VAL A 128 27.27 -26.66 0.78
N ASP A 129 28.21 -27.49 1.33
CA ASP A 129 29.62 -27.10 1.40
C ASP A 129 30.19 -26.86 -0.02
N ASP A 130 31.04 -25.84 -0.14
CA ASP A 130 31.81 -25.44 -1.34
C ASP A 130 30.96 -25.10 -2.59
N ALA A 131 29.63 -25.08 -2.49
CA ALA A 131 28.77 -24.69 -3.56
C ALA A 131 28.64 -23.16 -3.57
N LEU A 132 29.34 -22.48 -4.47
CA LEU A 132 29.24 -21.06 -4.74
C LEU A 132 28.74 -20.84 -6.18
N PRO A 133 28.00 -19.76 -6.46
CA PRO A 133 27.55 -19.49 -7.82
C PRO A 133 28.72 -19.14 -8.75
N ASP A 134 28.64 -19.63 -10.00
CA ASP A 134 29.65 -19.39 -11.05
C ASP A 134 29.72 -17.93 -11.54
N SER A 135 28.73 -17.10 -11.20
CA SER A 135 28.68 -15.70 -11.62
C SER A 135 29.62 -14.85 -10.78
N ALA A 136 30.28 -13.88 -11.43
CA ALA A 136 31.07 -12.85 -10.77
C ALA A 136 30.19 -12.06 -9.80
N MET A 137 30.23 -12.44 -8.53
CA MET A 137 29.56 -11.70 -7.46
C MET A 137 30.50 -10.56 -7.04
N VAL A 138 29.93 -9.37 -6.83
CA VAL A 138 30.64 -8.32 -6.11
C VAL A 138 30.80 -8.82 -4.68
N PRO A 139 31.99 -9.20 -4.22
CA PRO A 139 32.15 -9.82 -2.91
C PRO A 139 31.92 -8.75 -1.83
N MET A 140 30.86 -8.92 -1.09
CA MET A 140 30.57 -8.14 0.10
C MET A 140 31.01 -8.97 1.29
N GLN A 141 31.98 -8.51 2.04
CA GLN A 141 32.35 -9.17 3.29
C GLN A 141 31.50 -8.61 4.42
N VAL A 142 30.32 -9.17 4.62
CA VAL A 142 29.44 -8.77 5.72
C VAL A 142 29.72 -9.63 6.94
N ASP A 143 29.93 -8.99 8.08
CA ASP A 143 30.12 -9.67 9.36
C ASP A 143 28.78 -10.26 9.86
N VAL A 144 28.82 -11.55 10.19
CA VAL A 144 27.64 -12.27 10.69
C VAL A 144 27.13 -11.70 12.01
N THR A 145 28.04 -11.25 12.90
CA THR A 145 27.64 -10.70 14.19
C THR A 145 26.75 -9.46 14.03
N GLY A 146 27.13 -8.56 13.12
CA GLY A 146 26.32 -7.39 12.80
C GLY A 146 24.95 -7.75 12.25
N ILE A 147 24.90 -8.73 11.32
CA ILE A 147 23.63 -9.23 10.75
C ILE A 147 22.72 -9.81 11.84
N VAL A 148 23.27 -10.61 12.74
CA VAL A 148 22.47 -11.23 13.83
C VAL A 148 21.92 -10.18 14.78
N MET A 149 22.74 -9.22 15.21
CA MET A 149 22.31 -8.15 16.11
C MET A 149 21.21 -7.31 15.51
N GLU A 150 21.39 -6.85 14.27
CA GLU A 150 20.39 -6.07 13.55
C GLU A 150 19.13 -6.88 13.25
N GLY A 151 19.28 -8.16 12.83
CA GLY A 151 18.17 -9.04 12.54
C GLY A 151 17.24 -9.25 13.74
N VAL A 152 17.80 -9.51 14.93
CA VAL A 152 17.02 -9.66 16.18
C VAL A 152 16.29 -8.35 16.52
N GLN A 153 16.97 -7.20 16.39
CA GLN A 153 16.34 -5.89 16.62
C GLN A 153 15.16 -5.66 15.66
N ARG A 154 15.31 -6.02 14.39
CA ARG A 154 14.25 -5.89 13.38
C ARG A 154 13.04 -6.79 13.65
N VAL A 155 13.23 -7.99 14.19
CA VAL A 155 12.10 -8.84 14.61
C VAL A 155 11.26 -8.14 15.68
N ASP A 156 11.89 -7.53 16.68
CA ASP A 156 11.17 -6.81 17.72
C ASP A 156 10.47 -5.55 17.19
N GLU A 157 11.10 -4.85 16.26
CA GLU A 157 10.49 -3.71 15.56
C GLU A 157 9.32 -4.17 14.70
N TRP A 158 9.49 -5.26 13.95
CA TRP A 158 8.44 -5.83 13.11
C TRP A 158 7.22 -6.26 13.92
N ARG A 159 7.43 -6.85 15.09
CA ARG A 159 6.32 -7.17 16.01
C ARG A 159 5.55 -5.93 16.44
N ARG A 160 6.24 -4.79 16.66
CA ARG A 160 5.57 -3.51 16.99
C ARG A 160 4.80 -2.96 15.79
N VAL A 161 5.39 -3.00 14.60
CA VAL A 161 4.72 -2.60 13.35
C VAL A 161 3.47 -3.44 13.10
N ARG A 162 3.56 -4.77 13.25
CA ARG A 162 2.44 -5.69 13.01
C ARG A 162 1.28 -5.57 14.01
N ARG A 163 1.49 -5.04 15.20
CA ARG A 163 0.40 -4.71 16.12
C ARG A 163 -0.48 -3.56 15.59
N VAL A 164 0.09 -2.64 14.85
CA VAL A 164 -0.59 -1.47 14.28
C VAL A 164 -1.04 -1.77 12.85
N ILE A 165 -0.19 -2.41 12.06
CA ILE A 165 -0.42 -2.81 10.67
C ILE A 165 -0.46 -4.35 10.58
N PRO A 166 -1.56 -5.01 10.97
CA PRO A 166 -1.64 -6.48 10.99
C PRO A 166 -1.64 -7.11 9.59
N HIS A 167 -2.05 -6.37 8.57
CA HIS A 167 -2.11 -6.82 7.17
C HIS A 167 -2.03 -5.63 6.22
N GLU A 168 -1.62 -5.86 4.97
CA GLU A 168 -1.42 -4.81 3.96
C GLU A 168 -2.69 -4.29 3.29
N GLN A 169 -3.87 -4.82 3.63
CA GLN A 169 -5.18 -4.33 3.13
C GLN A 169 -5.68 -3.06 3.86
N ILE A 170 -4.85 -2.48 4.71
CA ILE A 170 -5.09 -1.20 5.36
C ILE A 170 -4.80 -0.07 4.37
N VAL A 171 -5.61 0.98 4.41
CA VAL A 171 -5.40 2.20 3.62
C VAL A 171 -4.78 3.28 4.49
N PRO A 172 -3.61 3.80 4.13
CA PRO A 172 -3.05 4.98 4.76
C PRO A 172 -3.76 6.23 4.23
N VAL A 173 -4.17 7.10 5.14
CA VAL A 173 -4.86 8.36 4.83
C VAL A 173 -4.00 9.53 5.30
N ALA A 174 -3.69 10.46 4.42
CA ALA A 174 -2.89 11.62 4.73
C ALA A 174 -3.62 12.58 5.69
N VAL A 175 -2.94 13.03 6.74
CA VAL A 175 -3.45 14.04 7.68
C VAL A 175 -2.85 15.41 7.38
N ILE A 176 -1.63 15.41 6.84
CA ILE A 176 -0.87 16.59 6.44
C ILE A 176 -0.47 16.48 4.98
N ASP A 177 0.08 17.55 4.41
CA ASP A 177 0.75 17.47 3.11
C ASP A 177 2.05 16.67 3.25
N LEU A 178 2.12 15.51 2.57
CA LEU A 178 3.24 14.58 2.61
C LEU A 178 4.35 14.90 1.59
N SER A 179 4.19 15.96 0.78
CA SER A 179 5.13 16.29 -0.31
C SER A 179 6.53 16.66 0.18
N ASN A 180 6.66 17.16 1.41
CA ASN A 180 7.91 17.68 1.95
C ASN A 180 8.15 17.24 3.40
N VAL A 181 7.96 15.96 3.70
CA VAL A 181 8.31 15.43 5.02
C VAL A 181 9.83 15.37 5.15
N PRO A 182 10.44 16.06 6.13
CA PRO A 182 11.89 16.11 6.26
C PRO A 182 12.47 14.76 6.71
N GLY A 183 13.74 14.52 6.32
CA GLY A 183 14.50 13.34 6.77
C GLY A 183 14.24 12.06 6.01
N LEU A 184 13.45 12.09 4.94
CA LEU A 184 13.16 10.93 4.09
C LEU A 184 14.07 10.91 2.87
N ASN A 185 14.45 9.71 2.45
CA ASN A 185 15.13 9.50 1.17
C ASN A 185 14.16 9.59 -0.02
N ALA A 186 14.70 9.62 -1.26
CA ALA A 186 13.90 9.78 -2.47
C ALA A 186 12.87 8.64 -2.66
N GLY A 187 13.22 7.40 -2.29
CA GLY A 187 12.32 6.25 -2.37
C GLY A 187 11.17 6.35 -1.36
N GLU A 188 11.46 6.73 -0.13
CA GLU A 188 10.46 6.95 0.92
C GLU A 188 9.52 8.10 0.56
N GLN A 189 10.06 9.21 0.03
CA GLN A 189 9.26 10.33 -0.44
C GLN A 189 8.33 9.90 -1.58
N ARG A 190 8.84 9.08 -2.53
CA ARG A 190 8.02 8.51 -3.59
C ARG A 190 6.92 7.60 -3.03
N MET A 191 7.21 6.74 -2.06
CA MET A 191 6.18 5.91 -1.41
C MET A 191 5.08 6.76 -0.76
N LEU A 192 5.44 7.84 -0.06
CA LEU A 192 4.44 8.73 0.53
C LEU A 192 3.61 9.47 -0.52
N SER A 193 4.19 9.82 -1.69
CA SER A 193 3.44 10.45 -2.79
C SER A 193 2.39 9.55 -3.43
N LEU A 194 2.47 8.23 -3.21
CA LEU A 194 1.47 7.26 -3.68
C LEU A 194 0.25 7.17 -2.76
N ILE A 195 0.29 7.81 -1.58
CA ILE A 195 -0.86 7.86 -0.67
C ILE A 195 -1.90 8.83 -1.27
N ASP A 196 -3.01 8.27 -1.68
CA ASP A 196 -4.15 8.99 -2.28
C ASP A 196 -5.47 8.76 -1.51
N ASP A 197 -5.34 8.24 -0.28
CA ASP A 197 -6.44 7.91 0.61
C ASP A 197 -7.38 6.77 0.08
N GLU A 198 -6.97 6.09 -1.00
CA GLU A 198 -7.70 4.99 -1.61
C GLU A 198 -6.86 3.70 -1.71
N ARG A 199 -5.57 3.83 -1.99
CA ARG A 199 -4.66 2.69 -2.15
C ARG A 199 -4.39 2.01 -0.83
N THR A 200 -4.41 0.67 -0.87
CA THR A 200 -3.94 -0.17 0.23
C THR A 200 -2.41 -0.11 0.35
N ILE A 201 -1.91 -0.49 1.51
CA ILE A 201 -0.45 -0.63 1.73
C ILE A 201 0.16 -1.59 0.70
N GLU A 202 -0.54 -2.69 0.34
CA GLU A 202 -0.10 -3.64 -0.69
C GLU A 202 0.02 -2.97 -2.06
N GLU A 203 -0.98 -2.17 -2.47
CA GLU A 203 -0.94 -1.46 -3.75
C GLU A 203 0.19 -0.42 -3.80
N ILE A 204 0.40 0.32 -2.71
CA ILE A 204 1.53 1.25 -2.58
C ILE A 204 2.87 0.52 -2.68
N ARG A 205 3.02 -0.59 -1.94
CA ARG A 205 4.22 -1.43 -1.96
C ARG A 205 4.56 -1.92 -3.36
N LEU A 206 3.56 -2.49 -4.05
CA LEU A 206 3.74 -3.02 -5.41
C LEU A 206 4.12 -1.91 -6.39
N GLN A 207 3.47 -0.75 -6.32
CA GLN A 207 3.76 0.37 -7.20
C GLN A 207 5.11 1.05 -6.90
N ALA A 208 5.55 1.03 -5.64
CA ALA A 208 6.86 1.53 -5.25
C ALA A 208 8.00 0.53 -5.47
N HIS A 209 7.70 -0.71 -5.85
CA HIS A 209 8.64 -1.84 -5.91
C HIS A 209 9.35 -2.12 -4.57
N ALA A 210 8.73 -1.71 -3.46
CA ALA A 210 9.31 -1.81 -2.13
C ALA A 210 9.03 -3.17 -1.47
N THR A 211 9.81 -3.51 -0.45
CA THR A 211 9.55 -4.67 0.39
C THR A 211 8.42 -4.38 1.38
N GLU A 212 7.80 -5.44 1.91
CA GLU A 212 6.75 -5.32 2.92
C GLU A 212 7.25 -4.60 4.18
N TYR A 213 8.46 -4.95 4.64
CA TYR A 213 9.07 -4.30 5.79
C TYR A 213 9.28 -2.80 5.57
N GLN A 214 9.90 -2.41 4.46
CA GLN A 214 10.16 -1.00 4.14
C GLN A 214 8.88 -0.18 4.12
N THR A 215 7.85 -0.67 3.43
CA THR A 215 6.57 0.04 3.31
C THR A 215 5.86 0.14 4.64
N CYS A 216 5.68 -0.98 5.35
CA CYS A 216 4.99 -0.98 6.64
C CYS A 216 5.74 -0.18 7.71
N LYS A 217 7.08 -0.22 7.72
CA LYS A 217 7.92 0.55 8.65
C LYS A 217 7.77 2.06 8.41
N LEU A 218 7.89 2.50 7.16
CA LEU A 218 7.69 3.90 6.80
C LEU A 218 6.30 4.40 7.24
N LEU A 219 5.26 3.66 6.89
CA LEU A 219 3.88 4.05 7.23
C LEU A 219 3.62 3.99 8.74
N PHE A 220 4.22 3.05 9.46
CA PHE A 220 4.16 3.00 10.91
C PHE A 220 4.80 4.24 11.53
N ASP A 221 5.98 4.65 11.07
CA ASP A 221 6.67 5.84 11.57
C ASP A 221 5.87 7.10 11.28
N GLN A 222 5.32 7.25 10.06
CA GLN A 222 4.46 8.38 9.71
C GLN A 222 3.15 8.39 10.53
N HIS A 223 2.61 7.21 10.86
CA HIS A 223 1.47 7.09 11.74
C HIS A 223 1.79 7.51 13.19
N GLN A 224 2.95 7.11 13.71
CA GLN A 224 3.42 7.52 15.04
C GLN A 224 3.63 9.05 15.14
N LEU A 225 4.10 9.67 14.07
CA LEU A 225 4.25 11.12 13.97
C LEU A 225 2.92 11.85 13.79
N GLY A 226 1.82 11.13 13.54
CA GLY A 226 0.51 11.71 13.29
C GLY A 226 0.32 12.27 11.88
N ASN A 227 1.26 12.03 10.97
CA ASN A 227 1.23 12.51 9.59
C ASN A 227 0.20 11.76 8.74
N ILE A 228 -0.06 10.49 9.08
CA ILE A 228 -1.06 9.65 8.43
C ILE A 228 -1.95 8.95 9.46
N LYS A 229 -3.12 8.50 9.03
CA LYS A 229 -4.00 7.57 9.74
C LYS A 229 -4.12 6.28 8.96
N LEU A 230 -4.26 5.17 9.68
CA LEU A 230 -4.42 3.85 9.10
C LEU A 230 -5.89 3.42 9.22
N VAL A 231 -6.55 3.20 8.09
CA VAL A 231 -7.97 2.86 8.03
C VAL A 231 -8.13 1.45 7.50
N LYS A 232 -8.80 0.58 8.25
CA LYS A 232 -9.10 -0.78 7.79
C LYS A 232 -10.17 -0.73 6.71
N LEU A 233 -9.88 -1.29 5.55
CA LEU A 233 -10.90 -1.54 4.53
C LEU A 233 -11.92 -2.57 5.04
N ARG A 234 -13.18 -2.30 4.81
CA ARG A 234 -14.21 -3.34 4.80
C ARG A 234 -13.81 -4.34 3.72
N GLY A 235 -13.63 -5.61 4.09
CA GLY A 235 -13.13 -6.62 3.18
C GLY A 235 -13.75 -6.47 1.80
N ARG A 236 -12.97 -6.00 0.85
CA ARG A 236 -13.26 -6.24 -0.55
C ARG A 236 -13.33 -7.76 -0.63
N ALA A 237 -14.51 -8.30 -0.86
CA ALA A 237 -14.62 -9.70 -1.23
C ALA A 237 -13.50 -9.93 -2.25
N PRO A 238 -12.64 -10.97 -2.08
CA PRO A 238 -11.55 -11.20 -3.00
C PRO A 238 -12.14 -11.02 -4.38
N ALA A 239 -11.57 -10.10 -5.16
CA ALA A 239 -12.02 -9.91 -6.53
C ALA A 239 -12.09 -11.33 -7.07
N PRO A 240 -13.25 -11.84 -7.53
CA PRO A 240 -13.37 -13.22 -7.94
C PRO A 240 -12.17 -13.45 -8.83
N ALA A 241 -11.33 -14.43 -8.47
CA ALA A 241 -10.12 -14.77 -9.20
C ALA A 241 -10.53 -14.73 -10.66
N ALA A 242 -9.93 -13.84 -11.45
CA ALA A 242 -10.36 -13.59 -12.81
C ALA A 242 -10.56 -14.95 -13.44
N PRO A 243 -11.77 -15.35 -13.86
CA PRO A 243 -11.93 -16.59 -14.56
C PRO A 243 -11.00 -16.50 -15.74
N ALA A 244 -10.14 -17.51 -15.89
CA ALA A 244 -9.25 -17.64 -17.03
C ALA A 244 -10.03 -17.25 -18.29
N ALA A 245 -9.52 -16.28 -19.02
CA ALA A 245 -10.15 -15.60 -20.12
C ALA A 245 -10.92 -16.54 -21.03
N ALA A 246 -12.26 -16.38 -21.00
CA ALA A 246 -13.05 -16.53 -22.19
C ALA A 246 -13.26 -15.12 -22.78
N PRO A 247 -13.15 -14.90 -24.08
CA PRO A 247 -13.37 -13.60 -24.68
C PRO A 247 -14.86 -13.25 -24.65
N ALA A 248 -15.32 -12.68 -23.53
CA ALA A 248 -16.61 -12.03 -23.46
C ALA A 248 -16.39 -10.56 -23.80
N GLY A 249 -17.08 -10.10 -24.85
CA GLY A 249 -17.00 -8.73 -25.32
C GLY A 249 -17.16 -7.71 -24.20
N ALA A 250 -16.51 -6.56 -24.34
CA ALA A 250 -16.63 -5.43 -23.42
C ALA A 250 -18.13 -5.18 -23.12
N PRO A 251 -18.52 -4.90 -21.86
CA PRO A 251 -19.90 -4.66 -21.53
C PRO A 251 -20.41 -3.48 -22.36
N THR A 252 -21.49 -3.71 -23.13
CA THR A 252 -22.10 -2.66 -23.93
C THR A 252 -22.83 -1.67 -23.02
N ALA A 253 -22.95 -0.42 -23.47
CA ALA A 253 -23.69 0.61 -22.71
C ALA A 253 -25.11 0.14 -22.36
N GLY A 254 -25.80 -0.58 -23.28
CA GLY A 254 -27.10 -1.19 -23.02
C GLY A 254 -27.12 -2.20 -21.88
N ALA A 255 -26.10 -3.06 -21.78
CA ALA A 255 -25.97 -4.02 -20.68
C ALA A 255 -25.71 -3.30 -19.33
N LEU A 256 -24.90 -2.25 -19.33
CA LEU A 256 -24.64 -1.42 -18.14
C LEU A 256 -25.88 -0.64 -17.72
N MET A 257 -26.66 -0.12 -18.64
CA MET A 257 -27.94 0.54 -18.35
C MET A 257 -28.97 -0.44 -17.75
N ALA A 258 -29.08 -1.64 -18.31
CA ALA A 258 -30.00 -2.69 -17.77
C ALA A 258 -29.58 -3.09 -16.35
N ALA A 259 -28.29 -3.28 -16.10
CA ALA A 259 -27.75 -3.56 -14.76
C ALA A 259 -28.00 -2.40 -13.79
N GLY A 260 -27.74 -1.16 -14.21
CA GLY A 260 -27.96 0.05 -13.42
C GLY A 260 -29.41 0.23 -13.02
N ARG A 261 -30.36 0.05 -13.94
CA ARG A 261 -31.82 0.05 -13.65
C ARG A 261 -32.22 -1.06 -12.70
N GLY A 262 -31.60 -2.26 -12.83
CA GLY A 262 -31.82 -3.38 -11.92
C GLY A 262 -31.37 -3.07 -10.49
N PHE A 263 -30.20 -2.44 -10.31
CA PHE A 263 -29.71 -1.96 -9.01
C PHE A 263 -30.61 -0.88 -8.42
N LEU A 264 -31.09 0.05 -9.24
CA LEU A 264 -32.01 1.10 -8.83
C LEU A 264 -33.35 0.52 -8.30
N ALA A 265 -33.85 -0.52 -8.94
CA ALA A 265 -35.08 -1.19 -8.51
C ALA A 265 -34.92 -1.92 -7.17
N ARG A 266 -33.71 -2.38 -6.82
CA ARG A 266 -33.38 -3.02 -5.53
C ARG A 266 -32.99 -2.02 -4.43
N GLY A 267 -32.95 -0.72 -4.75
CA GLY A 267 -32.50 0.32 -3.80
C GLY A 267 -30.97 0.38 -3.59
N GLU A 268 -30.20 -0.32 -4.44
CA GLU A 268 -28.73 -0.29 -4.39
C GLU A 268 -28.19 0.92 -5.16
N LEU A 269 -28.42 2.11 -4.59
CA LEU A 269 -28.23 3.40 -5.26
C LEU A 269 -26.79 3.65 -5.73
N ASP A 270 -25.80 3.22 -4.95
CA ASP A 270 -24.37 3.38 -5.27
C ASP A 270 -23.96 2.51 -6.49
N SER A 271 -24.39 1.25 -6.51
CA SER A 271 -24.16 0.37 -7.65
C SER A 271 -24.89 0.85 -8.91
N ALA A 272 -26.11 1.35 -8.75
CA ALA A 272 -26.88 1.93 -9.85
C ALA A 272 -26.14 3.12 -10.50
N LEU A 273 -25.70 4.09 -9.70
CA LEU A 273 -24.98 5.27 -10.20
C LEU A 273 -23.69 4.88 -10.94
N ARG A 274 -22.91 3.93 -10.38
CA ARG A 274 -21.67 3.48 -11.04
C ARG A 274 -21.91 2.88 -12.42
N HIS A 275 -22.92 2.00 -12.54
CA HIS A 275 -23.24 1.36 -13.82
C HIS A 275 -23.81 2.35 -14.84
N LEU A 276 -24.68 3.27 -14.39
CA LEU A 276 -25.26 4.28 -15.27
C LEU A 276 -24.25 5.35 -15.71
N ARG A 277 -23.31 5.74 -14.86
CA ARG A 277 -22.18 6.59 -15.24
C ARG A 277 -21.29 5.90 -16.26
N ALA A 278 -20.92 4.63 -16.04
CA ALA A 278 -20.14 3.86 -16.99
C ALA A 278 -20.85 3.71 -18.34
N ALA A 279 -22.17 3.53 -18.34
CA ALA A 279 -22.97 3.48 -19.58
C ALA A 279 -22.93 4.81 -20.33
N ARG A 280 -23.11 5.95 -19.63
CA ARG A 280 -22.98 7.28 -20.21
C ARG A 280 -21.57 7.54 -20.76
N ASP A 281 -20.53 7.13 -20.04
CA ASP A 281 -19.14 7.36 -20.46
C ASP A 281 -18.76 6.53 -21.71
N LEU A 282 -19.42 5.38 -21.93
CA LEU A 282 -19.31 4.61 -23.16
C LEU A 282 -20.09 5.22 -24.33
N GLU A 283 -21.27 5.81 -24.08
CA GLU A 283 -22.13 6.43 -25.07
C GLU A 283 -22.59 7.81 -24.59
N PRO A 284 -21.72 8.86 -24.65
CA PRO A 284 -22.04 10.20 -24.11
C PRO A 284 -23.21 10.88 -24.79
N GLU A 285 -23.48 10.56 -26.05
CA GLU A 285 -24.57 11.13 -26.85
C GLU A 285 -25.91 10.36 -26.71
N SER A 286 -25.95 9.29 -25.90
CA SER A 286 -27.17 8.50 -25.70
C SER A 286 -28.14 9.24 -24.77
N PRO A 287 -29.32 9.68 -25.24
CA PRO A 287 -30.32 10.34 -24.41
C PRO A 287 -30.83 9.41 -23.29
N GLU A 288 -30.93 8.11 -23.59
CA GLU A 288 -31.42 7.10 -22.63
C GLU A 288 -30.46 6.90 -21.47
N ALA A 289 -29.14 6.94 -21.72
CA ALA A 289 -28.13 6.82 -20.67
C ALA A 289 -28.10 8.06 -19.78
N GLN A 290 -28.25 9.26 -20.38
CA GLN A 290 -28.31 10.52 -19.65
C GLN A 290 -29.57 10.61 -18.78
N GLU A 291 -30.74 10.22 -19.31
CA GLU A 291 -32.00 10.23 -18.58
C GLU A 291 -32.01 9.23 -17.41
N ALA A 292 -31.52 8.00 -17.66
CA ALA A 292 -31.40 6.97 -16.63
C ALA A 292 -30.48 7.40 -15.48
N LEU A 293 -29.36 8.06 -15.81
CA LEU A 293 -28.45 8.61 -14.80
C LEU A 293 -29.11 9.75 -14.01
N ALA A 294 -29.78 10.68 -14.69
CA ALA A 294 -30.48 11.80 -14.05
C ALA A 294 -31.59 11.32 -13.08
N ASP A 295 -32.35 10.27 -13.45
CA ASP A 295 -33.35 9.66 -12.57
C ASP A 295 -32.70 9.02 -11.34
N ALA A 296 -31.58 8.30 -11.52
CA ALA A 296 -30.84 7.73 -10.42
C ALA A 296 -30.30 8.81 -9.47
N GLU A 297 -29.69 9.86 -9.98
CA GLU A 297 -29.20 10.97 -9.17
C GLU A 297 -30.30 11.69 -8.40
N LYS A 298 -31.48 11.82 -9.02
CA LYS A 298 -32.65 12.40 -8.36
C LYS A 298 -33.10 11.56 -7.18
N ARG A 299 -33.23 10.23 -7.36
CA ARG A 299 -33.60 9.31 -6.29
C ARG A 299 -32.60 9.30 -5.13
N VAL A 300 -31.31 9.38 -5.45
CA VAL A 300 -30.26 9.48 -4.42
C VAL A 300 -30.44 10.76 -3.60
N ARG A 301 -30.71 11.90 -4.22
CA ARG A 301 -30.96 13.17 -3.50
C ARG A 301 -32.21 13.07 -2.61
N GLU A 302 -33.29 12.47 -3.10
CA GLU A 302 -34.53 12.28 -2.33
C GLU A 302 -34.30 11.42 -1.09
N GLU A 303 -33.50 10.31 -1.21
CA GLU A 303 -33.17 9.46 -0.07
C GLU A 303 -32.29 10.17 0.95
N MET A 304 -31.30 10.94 0.49
CA MET A 304 -30.46 11.75 1.37
C MET A 304 -31.26 12.82 2.13
N GLU A 305 -32.20 13.49 1.46
CA GLU A 305 -33.09 14.48 2.11
C GLU A 305 -33.97 13.83 3.17
N ARG A 306 -34.55 12.63 2.89
CA ARG A 306 -35.33 11.84 3.87
C ARG A 306 -34.47 11.45 5.08
N ALA A 307 -33.20 11.15 4.88
CA ALA A 307 -32.25 10.84 5.95
C ALA A 307 -31.72 12.07 6.70
N GLY A 308 -32.16 13.27 6.35
CA GLY A 308 -31.76 14.52 7.00
C GLY A 308 -30.36 15.03 6.61
N VAL A 309 -29.79 14.52 5.51
CA VAL A 309 -28.51 14.99 4.98
C VAL A 309 -28.73 16.25 4.18
N SER A 310 -28.33 17.39 4.71
CA SER A 310 -28.39 18.68 4.03
C SER A 310 -27.05 19.41 4.09
N LEU A 311 -26.79 20.30 3.16
CA LEU A 311 -25.54 21.07 3.10
C LEU A 311 -25.25 21.87 4.39
N GLY A 312 -26.27 22.29 5.11
CA GLY A 312 -26.13 23.01 6.37
C GLY A 312 -25.98 22.12 7.61
N SER A 313 -26.15 20.82 7.49
CA SER A 313 -25.99 19.88 8.60
C SER A 313 -24.54 19.83 9.08
N ILE A 314 -24.35 19.76 10.40
CA ILE A 314 -23.02 19.67 11.02
C ILE A 314 -22.77 18.21 11.41
N PRO A 315 -21.87 17.49 10.72
CA PRO A 315 -21.55 16.12 11.07
C PRO A 315 -20.67 16.07 12.33
N GLN A 316 -20.97 15.12 13.22
CA GLN A 316 -20.24 14.86 14.45
C GLN A 316 -19.90 13.37 14.49
N VAL A 317 -18.63 13.04 14.70
CA VAL A 317 -18.19 11.65 14.83
C VAL A 317 -18.72 11.09 16.15
N THR A 318 -19.44 9.96 16.06
CA THR A 318 -19.99 9.23 17.21
C THR A 318 -19.30 7.91 17.45
N ALA A 319 -18.62 7.38 16.42
CA ALA A 319 -17.89 6.12 16.51
C ALA A 319 -16.61 6.26 17.34
N THR A 320 -16.32 5.26 18.18
CA THR A 320 -15.06 5.17 18.92
C THR A 320 -13.91 4.77 17.98
N MET A 321 -12.67 5.03 18.40
CA MET A 321 -11.47 4.66 17.64
C MET A 321 -11.43 3.14 17.38
N GLU A 322 -11.85 2.31 18.35
CA GLU A 322 -11.96 0.85 18.19
C GLU A 322 -13.00 0.48 17.13
N GLN A 323 -14.15 1.13 17.13
CA GLN A 323 -15.21 0.90 16.14
C GLN A 323 -14.73 1.32 14.74
N MET A 324 -14.07 2.46 14.60
CA MET A 324 -13.50 2.91 13.32
C MET A 324 -12.40 1.97 12.82
N THR A 325 -11.60 1.42 13.73
CA THR A 325 -10.52 0.48 13.39
C THR A 325 -11.03 -0.94 13.13
N SER A 326 -12.12 -1.35 13.79
CA SER A 326 -12.75 -2.67 13.55
C SER A 326 -13.76 -2.67 12.40
N SER A 327 -14.21 -1.48 11.99
CA SER A 327 -15.19 -1.32 10.92
C SER A 327 -14.52 -1.38 9.55
N GLN A 328 -15.20 -2.01 8.62
CA GLN A 328 -14.77 -2.07 7.23
C GLN A 328 -15.25 -0.80 6.48
N LEU A 329 -14.72 0.37 6.83
CA LEU A 329 -14.98 1.61 6.12
C LEU A 329 -14.27 1.61 4.76
N SER A 330 -14.91 2.17 3.74
CA SER A 330 -14.22 2.45 2.47
C SER A 330 -13.17 3.54 2.67
N PRO A 331 -12.14 3.63 1.80
CA PRO A 331 -11.14 4.69 1.87
C PRO A 331 -11.76 6.08 1.88
N GLN A 332 -12.79 6.29 1.06
CA GLN A 332 -13.52 7.55 0.94
C GLN A 332 -14.32 7.87 2.21
N GLU A 333 -14.94 6.86 2.85
CA GLU A 333 -15.61 7.03 4.15
C GLU A 333 -14.60 7.37 5.25
N GLY A 334 -13.45 6.69 5.25
CA GLY A 334 -12.34 7.00 6.16
C GLY A 334 -11.82 8.41 5.97
N PHE A 335 -11.56 8.81 4.74
CA PHE A 335 -11.18 10.19 4.40
C PHE A 335 -12.20 11.20 4.92
N MET A 336 -13.49 10.97 4.67
CA MET A 336 -14.54 11.88 5.10
C MET A 336 -14.59 12.02 6.62
N LEU A 337 -14.44 10.90 7.36
CA LEU A 337 -14.39 10.93 8.84
C LEU A 337 -13.23 11.77 9.37
N THR A 338 -12.08 11.80 8.68
CA THR A 338 -10.95 12.64 9.12
C THR A 338 -11.20 14.13 8.96
N ARG A 339 -12.10 14.54 8.09
CA ARG A 339 -12.49 15.94 7.85
C ARG A 339 -13.61 16.43 8.77
N ILE A 340 -14.28 15.51 9.45
CA ILE A 340 -15.36 15.83 10.39
C ILE A 340 -14.79 16.20 11.75
N ASN A 341 -14.88 17.47 12.10
CA ASN A 341 -14.42 17.99 13.42
C ASN A 341 -15.59 18.43 14.33
N GLY A 342 -16.84 18.23 13.92
CA GLY A 342 -18.03 18.60 14.70
C GLY A 342 -18.34 20.09 14.72
N THR A 343 -17.62 20.93 13.96
CA THR A 343 -17.81 22.38 13.91
C THR A 343 -18.21 22.88 12.53
N TYR A 344 -17.69 22.28 11.47
CA TYR A 344 -18.00 22.66 10.09
C TYR A 344 -19.26 21.97 9.58
N ASP A 345 -20.06 22.69 8.82
CA ASP A 345 -21.18 22.13 8.07
C ASP A 345 -20.68 21.33 6.84
N ILE A 346 -21.56 20.49 6.30
CA ILE A 346 -21.25 19.67 5.13
C ILE A 346 -20.80 20.55 3.97
N GLN A 347 -21.40 21.72 3.76
CA GLN A 347 -21.02 22.64 2.67
C GLN A 347 -19.56 23.12 2.80
N SER A 348 -19.11 23.39 4.02
CA SER A 348 -17.73 23.81 4.27
C SER A 348 -16.74 22.67 4.06
N ILE A 349 -17.11 21.45 4.45
CA ILE A 349 -16.27 20.25 4.23
C ILE A 349 -16.17 19.94 2.73
N LEU A 350 -17.25 20.08 1.98
CA LEU A 350 -17.25 19.88 0.53
C LEU A 350 -16.28 20.81 -0.23
N LYS A 351 -16.07 22.03 0.26
CA LYS A 351 -15.13 22.99 -0.37
C LYS A 351 -13.67 22.54 -0.31
N ILE A 352 -13.33 21.70 0.66
CA ILE A 352 -11.97 21.17 0.87
C ILE A 352 -11.84 19.70 0.47
N THR A 353 -12.88 19.13 -0.14
CA THR A 353 -12.94 17.72 -0.52
C THR A 353 -12.84 17.61 -2.05
N PRO A 354 -11.85 16.91 -2.62
CA PRO A 354 -11.63 16.81 -4.06
C PRO A 354 -12.54 15.76 -4.71
N MET A 355 -13.85 15.84 -4.49
CA MET A 355 -14.81 14.90 -5.09
C MET A 355 -16.12 15.60 -5.47
N PRO A 356 -16.92 15.02 -6.40
CA PRO A 356 -18.23 15.58 -6.78
C PRO A 356 -19.17 15.70 -5.57
N GLN A 357 -19.93 16.78 -5.51
CA GLN A 357 -20.83 17.09 -4.40
C GLN A 357 -21.78 15.94 -4.06
N LEU A 358 -22.36 15.29 -5.07
CA LEU A 358 -23.30 14.17 -4.87
C LEU A 358 -22.64 12.98 -4.19
N ASP A 359 -21.44 12.63 -4.63
CA ASP A 359 -20.67 11.49 -4.10
C ASP A 359 -20.27 11.75 -2.64
N ALA A 360 -19.79 12.94 -2.34
CA ALA A 360 -19.48 13.32 -0.97
C ALA A 360 -20.72 13.33 -0.05
N MET A 361 -21.87 13.83 -0.53
CA MET A 361 -23.12 13.75 0.24
C MET A 361 -23.59 12.32 0.47
N MET A 362 -23.38 11.42 -0.49
CA MET A 362 -23.65 9.98 -0.32
C MET A 362 -22.77 9.36 0.77
N LEU A 363 -21.51 9.77 0.87
CA LEU A 363 -20.62 9.32 1.95
C LEU A 363 -21.13 9.76 3.33
N PHE A 364 -21.56 11.01 3.48
CA PHE A 364 -22.18 11.49 4.73
C PHE A 364 -23.44 10.69 5.06
N TRP A 365 -24.27 10.39 4.06
CA TRP A 365 -25.46 9.56 4.24
C TRP A 365 -25.11 8.13 4.69
N LYS A 366 -24.14 7.49 4.05
CA LYS A 366 -23.65 6.15 4.44
C LYS A 366 -23.07 6.14 5.85
N LEU A 367 -22.26 7.14 6.19
CA LEU A 367 -21.66 7.26 7.53
C LEU A 367 -22.75 7.51 8.61
N ALA A 368 -23.77 8.28 8.32
CA ALA A 368 -24.89 8.50 9.23
C ALA A 368 -25.75 7.25 9.40
N SER A 369 -26.07 6.54 8.31
CA SER A 369 -26.82 5.30 8.32
C SER A 369 -26.07 4.16 9.01
N GLY A 370 -24.74 4.15 8.91
CA GLY A 370 -23.86 3.19 9.60
C GLY A 370 -23.62 3.52 11.09
N GLY A 371 -24.15 4.66 11.59
CA GLY A 371 -23.97 5.07 12.99
C GLY A 371 -22.60 5.65 13.32
N TYR A 372 -21.75 5.91 12.33
CA TYR A 372 -20.41 6.47 12.52
C TYR A 372 -20.42 7.97 12.82
N ILE A 373 -21.41 8.67 12.28
CA ILE A 373 -21.62 10.09 12.53
C ILE A 373 -23.07 10.39 12.87
N ARG A 374 -23.28 11.50 13.56
CA ARG A 374 -24.59 12.10 13.80
C ARG A 374 -24.64 13.45 13.11
N LEU A 375 -25.76 13.74 12.45
CA LEU A 375 -26.00 15.03 11.79
C LEU A 375 -26.75 15.95 12.76
N ALA A 376 -26.11 17.04 13.15
CA ALA A 376 -26.73 18.10 13.94
C ALA A 376 -27.36 19.15 13.02
N PRO A 377 -28.47 19.77 13.39
CA PRO A 377 -29.09 20.84 12.60
C PRO A 377 -28.14 22.04 12.47
N PRO A 378 -28.31 22.87 11.40
CA PRO A 378 -27.49 24.05 11.20
C PRO A 378 -27.58 24.99 12.39
N ARG A 379 -26.44 25.53 12.84
CA ARG A 379 -26.44 26.57 13.89
C ARG A 379 -27.22 27.78 13.35
N LYS A 380 -28.32 28.18 14.02
CA LYS A 380 -28.94 29.44 13.75
C LYS A 380 -27.89 30.54 13.94
N ALA A 381 -27.67 31.33 12.89
CA ALA A 381 -26.80 32.50 12.99
C ALA A 381 -27.27 33.34 14.18
N PRO A 382 -26.39 33.88 15.04
CA PRO A 382 -26.77 34.77 16.10
C PRO A 382 -27.51 35.96 15.46
N ALA A 383 -28.74 36.21 15.90
CA ALA A 383 -29.53 37.35 15.46
C ALA A 383 -28.66 38.60 15.64
N LYS A 384 -28.44 39.34 14.56
CA LYS A 384 -27.78 40.67 14.62
C LYS A 384 -28.47 41.45 15.71
N ALA A 385 -27.81 41.69 16.84
CA ALA A 385 -28.26 42.57 17.88
C ALA A 385 -28.50 43.94 17.21
N GLY A 386 -29.74 44.34 17.19
CA GLY A 386 -30.16 45.60 16.62
C GLY A 386 -29.37 46.75 17.25
N ALA A 387 -28.76 47.56 16.41
CA ALA A 387 -28.24 48.85 16.78
C ALA A 387 -29.43 49.74 17.23
N GLN A 388 -29.67 49.71 18.54
CA GLN A 388 -30.51 50.78 19.13
C GLN A 388 -29.65 52.02 19.23
N GLY A 389 -30.04 53.02 18.48
CA GLY A 389 -29.48 54.35 18.51
C GLY A 389 -29.55 54.98 19.91
N ARG A 390 -28.48 55.66 20.27
CA ARG A 390 -28.51 56.70 21.29
C ARG A 390 -28.50 58.05 20.59
N ARG A 391 -29.55 58.80 20.86
CA ARG A 391 -29.60 60.27 20.71
C ARG A 391 -28.61 60.94 21.67
#